data_fc6ff95f93f43947498c2ec087d0e4b0
#
_entry.id   fc6ff95f93f43947498c2ec087d0e4b0
#
_cell.length_a   1.000
_cell.length_b   1.000
_cell.length_c   1.000
_cell.angle_alpha   90.00
_cell.angle_beta   90.00
_cell.angle_gamma   90.00
#
_symmetry.space_group_name_H-M   'P 1'
#
loop_
_entity.id
_entity.type
_entity.pdbx_description
1 polymer ?
#
loop_
_entity_poly.entity_id
_entity_poly.type
_entity_poly.pdbx_seq_one_letter_code
_entity_poly.pdbx_strand_id
1 'polypeptide(L)'
;MKTQRQVPATITRKTFLVGTGSLVAGPLLASRALAATEAQAGDRHREGPPVSAYPIITGGTWVRGANLKDAQGRFQARQEHAAVVLNGFVYLIGGFVPIQPPPQPTENNPEPFAFEGTGEVLVYTPQGHPALPPAVPGQWVSLPPRSWFPLPHMHHIVAVSHRGRIWAFGGHAGPFARTDGVFVFTPERAGSPVGTWSPVRVTDGGPCRPGEQCLTLPTPRAAGAAVSFGSRIYLMGGVVPHENSPDPVNQSIRTTDSVIYLDTTVFPLRWRRAPSLHASREHFNAVVRRGRIWVFQGRNEVSTHLRGVESMRPDRGGWRKEQDAPVGASANILAAVGRRVYSFGGEFIASNITGTLQASQVFDVSTRSWSRLATTVTTAPLDATGADAKHGTYGVTIVEDGVRKIMAPGGAATAWFDPMSKVHIFLPPGG
;
A
#
# COMPACT_ATOMS: atom_id res chain seq x y z
N MET A 1 34.37 12.40 -21.08
CA MET A 1 33.68 13.37 -20.21
C MET A 1 32.26 13.53 -20.77
N LYS A 2 31.27 12.84 -20.22
CA LYS A 2 29.85 13.03 -20.55
C LYS A 2 29.20 13.68 -19.34
N THR A 3 28.81 14.94 -19.53
CA THR A 3 28.09 15.78 -18.56
C THR A 3 26.77 15.08 -18.15
N GLN A 4 26.67 14.71 -16.88
CA GLN A 4 25.39 14.37 -16.25
C GLN A 4 24.52 15.63 -16.23
N ARG A 5 23.39 15.60 -16.92
CA ARG A 5 22.34 16.60 -16.74
C ARG A 5 21.69 16.37 -15.37
N GLN A 6 21.89 17.32 -14.49
CA GLN A 6 21.08 17.44 -13.27
C GLN A 6 19.61 17.67 -13.65
N VAL A 7 18.74 16.83 -13.15
CA VAL A 7 17.30 17.01 -13.25
C VAL A 7 16.90 18.03 -12.17
N PRO A 8 16.19 19.12 -12.49
CA PRO A 8 15.73 20.06 -11.47
C PRO A 8 14.63 19.43 -10.63
N ALA A 9 14.90 19.22 -9.35
CA ALA A 9 13.94 18.75 -8.36
C ALA A 9 13.12 19.92 -7.81
N THR A 10 12.07 20.34 -8.51
CA THR A 10 11.16 21.33 -7.93
C THR A 10 9.73 21.05 -8.39
N ILE A 11 8.95 20.45 -7.52
CA ILE A 11 7.49 20.31 -7.71
C ILE A 11 6.82 21.07 -6.58
N THR A 12 6.09 22.12 -6.91
CA THR A 12 5.25 22.87 -5.98
C THR A 12 3.91 22.17 -5.80
N ARG A 13 3.30 22.28 -4.61
CA ARG A 13 1.94 21.79 -4.30
C ARG A 13 0.87 22.16 -5.35
N LYS A 14 1.10 23.24 -6.10
CA LYS A 14 0.17 23.71 -7.13
C LYS A 14 0.03 22.78 -8.33
N THR A 15 0.97 21.90 -8.58
CA THR A 15 0.94 20.99 -9.75
C THR A 15 0.00 19.80 -9.55
N PHE A 16 -0.52 19.59 -8.33
CA PHE A 16 -1.48 18.55 -8.01
C PHE A 16 -2.94 18.99 -8.00
N LEU A 17 -3.21 20.28 -8.16
CA LEU A 17 -4.56 20.84 -8.18
C LEU A 17 -5.04 21.03 -9.61
N VAL A 18 -5.75 20.06 -10.14
CA VAL A 18 -6.70 20.32 -11.23
C VAL A 18 -7.97 20.85 -10.57
N GLY A 19 -8.13 22.19 -10.57
CA GLY A 19 -9.37 22.84 -10.15
C GLY A 19 -9.18 23.92 -9.07
N THR A 20 -9.06 25.13 -9.55
CA THR A 20 -9.02 26.45 -8.95
C THR A 20 -9.86 26.67 -7.67
N GLY A 21 -9.27 27.34 -6.70
CA GLY A 21 -9.98 27.99 -5.59
C GLY A 21 -9.08 28.31 -4.40
N SER A 22 -8.55 29.53 -4.35
CA SER A 22 -7.86 30.09 -3.18
C SER A 22 -8.80 30.20 -2.01
N LEU A 23 -8.40 29.76 -0.82
CA LEU A 23 -8.95 30.24 0.44
C LEU A 23 -7.94 30.19 1.58
N VAL A 24 -7.93 31.27 2.30
CA VAL A 24 -7.15 31.73 3.43
C VAL A 24 -7.32 30.83 4.66
N ALA A 25 -6.25 30.65 5.42
CA ALA A 25 -6.19 29.93 6.69
C ALA A 25 -6.98 30.64 7.79
N GLY A 26 -7.71 29.87 8.58
CA GLY A 26 -8.21 30.23 9.92
C GLY A 26 -8.30 29.00 10.80
N PRO A 27 -7.94 29.08 12.08
CA PRO A 27 -7.79 27.92 12.94
C PRO A 27 -9.07 27.56 13.68
N LEU A 28 -9.12 26.28 14.14
CA LEU A 28 -10.05 25.72 15.12
C LEU A 28 -11.51 25.55 14.68
N LEU A 29 -11.91 24.27 14.55
CA LEU A 29 -13.12 23.82 15.22
C LEU A 29 -13.32 22.30 15.10
N ALA A 30 -13.34 21.69 16.26
CA ALA A 30 -14.21 20.59 16.66
C ALA A 30 -14.32 19.38 15.72
N SER A 31 -13.78 18.28 16.21
CA SER A 31 -14.26 16.92 15.95
C SER A 31 -15.79 16.85 15.97
N ARG A 32 -16.40 17.02 14.82
CA ARG A 32 -17.74 16.49 14.57
C ARG A 32 -17.56 15.25 13.72
N ALA A 33 -18.03 14.12 14.23
CA ALA A 33 -18.37 12.97 13.43
C ALA A 33 -19.30 13.46 12.31
N LEU A 34 -18.74 13.78 11.16
CA LEU A 34 -19.51 13.94 9.95
C LEU A 34 -20.01 12.54 9.61
N ALA A 35 -21.28 12.29 9.94
CA ALA A 35 -22.02 11.27 9.26
C ALA A 35 -21.74 11.45 7.76
N ALA A 36 -21.25 10.39 7.12
CA ALA A 36 -21.02 10.36 5.67
C ALA A 36 -22.38 10.43 4.96
N THR A 37 -22.96 11.60 4.98
CA THR A 37 -24.15 11.94 4.21
C THR A 37 -23.76 13.10 3.30
N GLU A 38 -23.89 12.84 2.00
CA GLU A 38 -23.94 13.84 0.94
C GLU A 38 -22.60 14.45 0.45
N ALA A 39 -21.82 13.65 -0.26
CA ALA A 39 -21.00 14.12 -1.37
C ALA A 39 -20.83 13.02 -2.43
N GLN A 40 -21.93 12.45 -2.90
CA GLN A 40 -21.96 11.57 -4.07
C GLN A 40 -22.63 12.29 -5.24
N ALA A 41 -22.01 13.35 -5.74
CA ALA A 41 -22.39 13.90 -7.02
C ALA A 41 -21.36 13.43 -8.08
N GLY A 42 -21.63 12.32 -8.76
CA GLY A 42 -20.83 11.91 -9.90
C GLY A 42 -20.91 10.45 -10.34
N ASP A 43 -21.17 9.51 -9.45
CA ASP A 43 -21.19 8.10 -9.83
C ASP A 43 -22.63 7.61 -10.10
N ARG A 44 -23.04 7.62 -11.38
CA ARG A 44 -24.32 7.01 -11.83
C ARG A 44 -24.24 5.48 -11.90
N HIS A 45 -23.35 4.85 -11.16
CA HIS A 45 -23.47 3.43 -10.86
C HIS A 45 -24.51 3.26 -9.76
N ARG A 46 -25.42 2.32 -9.92
CA ARG A 46 -26.49 1.96 -8.97
C ARG A 46 -25.98 2.14 -7.55
N GLU A 47 -26.48 3.14 -6.86
CA GLU A 47 -26.18 3.38 -5.46
C GLU A 47 -26.43 2.08 -4.70
N GLY A 48 -25.37 1.53 -4.12
CA GLY A 48 -25.50 0.40 -3.21
C GLY A 48 -26.35 0.82 -2.01
N PRO A 49 -26.81 -0.11 -1.17
CA PRO A 49 -27.63 0.23 -0.02
C PRO A 49 -26.95 1.29 0.86
N PRO A 50 -27.72 2.15 1.54
CA PRO A 50 -27.16 3.18 2.41
C PRO A 50 -26.31 2.53 3.53
N VAL A 51 -25.33 3.24 4.05
CA VAL A 51 -24.40 2.73 5.08
C VAL A 51 -25.16 2.15 6.29
N SER A 52 -26.30 2.74 6.64
CA SER A 52 -27.17 2.29 7.73
C SER A 52 -27.79 0.90 7.51
N ALA A 53 -27.92 0.45 6.28
CA ALA A 53 -28.47 -0.86 5.96
C ALA A 53 -27.52 -2.05 6.22
N TYR A 54 -26.24 -1.76 6.44
CA TYR A 54 -25.28 -2.81 6.75
C TYR A 54 -25.29 -3.14 8.25
N PRO A 55 -25.31 -4.43 8.62
CA PRO A 55 -25.30 -4.84 10.03
C PRO A 55 -24.04 -4.33 10.74
N ILE A 56 -24.16 -4.04 12.02
CA ILE A 56 -23.02 -3.72 12.88
C ILE A 56 -22.64 -4.99 13.64
N ILE A 57 -21.37 -5.33 13.58
CA ILE A 57 -20.79 -6.32 14.48
C ILE A 57 -19.84 -5.62 15.45
N THR A 58 -19.89 -6.03 16.70
CA THR A 58 -19.01 -5.52 17.74
C THR A 58 -17.82 -6.45 17.94
N GLY A 59 -16.72 -5.91 18.39
CA GLY A 59 -15.54 -6.63 18.80
C GLY A 59 -14.30 -6.31 17.98
N GLY A 60 -13.20 -6.79 18.51
CA GLY A 60 -11.87 -6.44 18.07
C GLY A 60 -11.35 -5.18 18.74
N THR A 61 -10.06 -5.17 18.95
CA THR A 61 -9.41 -4.16 19.79
C THR A 61 -8.15 -3.66 19.09
N TRP A 62 -7.97 -2.35 19.07
CA TRP A 62 -6.73 -1.73 18.64
C TRP A 62 -5.77 -1.56 19.82
N VAL A 63 -4.50 -1.94 19.61
CA VAL A 63 -3.40 -1.73 20.54
C VAL A 63 -2.22 -1.07 19.83
N ARG A 64 -1.32 -0.45 20.61
CA ARG A 64 -0.07 0.11 20.09
C ARG A 64 0.95 -1.00 19.88
N GLY A 65 1.60 -0.98 18.70
CA GLY A 65 2.84 -1.70 18.45
C GLY A 65 4.07 -0.82 18.68
N ALA A 66 5.25 -1.42 18.53
CA ALA A 66 6.51 -0.69 18.53
C ALA A 66 6.59 0.27 17.33
N ASN A 67 7.05 1.49 17.56
CA ASN A 67 7.22 2.49 16.50
C ASN A 67 8.30 2.08 15.50
N LEU A 68 8.16 2.53 14.26
CA LEU A 68 9.19 2.38 13.23
C LEU A 68 10.46 3.13 13.63
N LYS A 69 11.61 2.52 13.37
CA LYS A 69 12.94 3.10 13.64
C LYS A 69 13.86 2.95 12.44
N ASP A 70 14.65 3.98 12.17
CA ASP A 70 15.69 3.99 11.14
C ASP A 70 16.96 3.23 11.57
N ALA A 71 17.97 3.21 10.71
CA ALA A 71 19.26 2.56 10.98
C ALA A 71 20.02 3.15 12.17
N GLN A 72 19.69 4.37 12.61
CA GLN A 72 20.26 5.04 13.79
C GLN A 72 19.38 4.83 15.05
N GLY A 73 18.29 4.06 14.95
CA GLY A 73 17.37 3.83 16.05
C GLY A 73 16.41 5.00 16.35
N ARG A 74 16.39 6.05 15.52
CA ARG A 74 15.47 7.19 15.63
C ARG A 74 14.09 6.82 15.08
N PHE A 75 13.05 7.45 15.59
CA PHE A 75 11.70 7.26 15.05
C PHE A 75 11.65 7.71 13.59
N GLN A 76 11.19 6.80 12.70
CA GLN A 76 11.08 7.06 11.29
C GLN A 76 9.61 7.04 10.86
N ALA A 77 9.09 8.20 10.53
CA ALA A 77 7.76 8.32 9.91
C ALA A 77 7.82 7.79 8.48
N ARG A 78 6.80 7.00 8.07
CA ARG A 78 6.79 6.38 6.73
C ARG A 78 5.36 6.13 6.24
N GLN A 79 5.07 6.51 4.99
CA GLN A 79 3.83 6.21 4.30
C GLN A 79 4.08 5.74 2.86
N GLU A 80 3.08 5.19 2.19
CA GLU A 80 3.13 4.69 0.81
C GLU A 80 4.25 3.65 0.56
N HIS A 81 4.54 2.88 1.59
CA HIS A 81 5.47 1.76 1.56
C HIS A 81 4.74 0.46 1.19
N ALA A 82 5.46 -0.52 0.64
CA ALA A 82 4.94 -1.88 0.59
C ALA A 82 5.15 -2.57 1.94
N ALA A 83 4.16 -3.34 2.39
CA ALA A 83 4.24 -4.17 3.59
C ALA A 83 4.04 -5.65 3.23
N VAL A 84 4.99 -6.52 3.59
CA VAL A 84 4.98 -7.93 3.21
C VAL A 84 5.39 -8.80 4.39
N VAL A 85 4.70 -9.93 4.57
CA VAL A 85 5.10 -10.96 5.56
C VAL A 85 5.85 -12.06 4.84
N LEU A 86 7.06 -12.36 5.32
CA LEU A 86 7.86 -13.50 4.86
C LEU A 86 8.48 -14.20 6.09
N ASN A 87 8.28 -15.50 6.22
CA ASN A 87 8.82 -16.32 7.31
C ASN A 87 8.52 -15.79 8.73
N GLY A 88 7.34 -15.17 8.92
CA GLY A 88 6.93 -14.57 10.19
C GLY A 88 7.45 -13.15 10.45
N PHE A 89 8.33 -12.62 9.62
CA PHE A 89 8.81 -11.24 9.68
C PHE A 89 7.93 -10.32 8.83
N VAL A 90 7.76 -9.07 9.25
CA VAL A 90 7.11 -8.03 8.44
C VAL A 90 8.16 -7.11 7.86
N TYR A 91 8.16 -6.96 6.55
CA TYR A 91 9.07 -6.07 5.82
C TYR A 91 8.32 -4.83 5.35
N LEU A 92 8.89 -3.66 5.57
CA LEU A 92 8.48 -2.41 4.94
C LEU A 92 9.53 -2.02 3.90
N ILE A 93 9.08 -1.84 2.67
CA ILE A 93 9.95 -1.63 1.52
C ILE A 93 9.59 -0.30 0.87
N GLY A 94 10.55 0.60 0.76
CA GLY A 94 10.30 1.92 0.19
C GLY A 94 9.36 2.79 1.02
N GLY A 95 8.67 3.68 0.36
CA GLY A 95 7.74 4.64 0.95
C GLY A 95 8.32 6.03 1.07
N PHE A 96 7.47 7.00 1.39
CA PHE A 96 7.87 8.37 1.69
C PHE A 96 8.34 8.50 3.14
N VAL A 97 9.46 9.19 3.30
CA VAL A 97 10.03 9.61 4.58
C VAL A 97 10.23 11.13 4.57
N PRO A 98 10.12 11.81 5.73
CA PRO A 98 10.42 13.23 5.81
C PRO A 98 11.89 13.52 5.48
N ILE A 99 12.15 14.55 4.66
CA ILE A 99 13.49 15.08 4.45
C ILE A 99 13.94 15.82 5.72
N GLN A 100 15.14 15.52 6.20
CA GLN A 100 15.71 16.13 7.40
C GLN A 100 17.09 16.75 7.13
N PRO A 101 17.28 18.06 7.38
CA PRO A 101 16.26 19.04 7.75
C PRO A 101 15.27 19.28 6.60
N PRO A 102 14.05 19.76 6.90
CA PRO A 102 13.08 20.05 5.84
C PRO A 102 13.61 21.17 4.93
N PRO A 103 13.35 21.06 3.61
CA PRO A 103 13.79 22.08 2.66
C PRO A 103 13.13 23.42 3.00
N GLN A 104 13.92 24.49 2.94
CA GLN A 104 13.44 25.84 3.24
C GLN A 104 12.69 26.40 2.03
N PRO A 105 11.58 27.13 2.26
CA PRO A 105 10.90 27.88 1.21
C PRO A 105 11.85 28.87 0.51
N THR A 106 11.67 29.01 -0.79
CA THR A 106 12.35 30.00 -1.61
C THR A 106 11.34 30.82 -2.38
N GLU A 107 11.75 31.98 -2.94
CA GLU A 107 10.87 32.81 -3.75
C GLU A 107 10.25 32.04 -4.92
N ASN A 108 11.03 31.17 -5.56
CA ASN A 108 10.57 30.32 -6.69
C ASN A 108 9.90 29.03 -6.25
N ASN A 109 9.98 28.67 -4.99
CA ASN A 109 9.38 27.46 -4.40
C ASN A 109 8.95 27.72 -2.96
N PRO A 110 7.84 28.47 -2.76
CA PRO A 110 7.37 28.86 -1.43
C PRO A 110 6.88 27.68 -0.57
N GLU A 111 6.53 26.55 -1.18
CA GLU A 111 6.09 25.34 -0.48
C GLU A 111 6.85 24.13 -1.02
N PRO A 112 8.13 23.95 -0.64
CA PRO A 112 8.92 22.82 -1.12
C PRO A 112 8.37 21.49 -0.62
N PHE A 113 8.42 20.49 -1.49
CA PHE A 113 8.03 19.12 -1.12
C PHE A 113 9.04 18.56 -0.10
N ALA A 114 8.58 18.29 1.10
CA ALA A 114 9.40 17.95 2.26
C ALA A 114 9.57 16.43 2.49
N PHE A 115 9.28 15.61 1.49
CA PHE A 115 9.34 14.15 1.58
C PHE A 115 10.10 13.57 0.40
N GLU A 116 10.75 12.45 0.63
CA GLU A 116 11.43 11.69 -0.40
C GLU A 116 11.10 10.20 -0.30
N GLY A 117 11.21 9.50 -1.41
CA GLY A 117 11.17 8.05 -1.41
C GLY A 117 12.45 7.47 -0.79
N THR A 118 12.38 6.26 -0.24
CA THR A 118 13.53 5.59 0.36
C THR A 118 13.75 4.20 -0.22
N GLY A 119 15.03 3.76 -0.28
CA GLY A 119 15.40 2.36 -0.51
C GLY A 119 15.55 1.57 0.78
N GLU A 120 15.52 2.22 1.95
CA GLU A 120 15.68 1.53 3.22
C GLU A 120 14.56 0.52 3.47
N VAL A 121 14.92 -0.67 3.95
CA VAL A 121 13.99 -1.72 4.32
C VAL A 121 13.99 -1.89 5.83
N LEU A 122 12.82 -1.72 6.44
CA LEU A 122 12.61 -2.02 7.86
C LEU A 122 12.03 -3.41 8.00
N VAL A 123 12.41 -4.10 9.07
CA VAL A 123 11.86 -5.41 9.41
C VAL A 123 11.37 -5.45 10.85
N TYR A 124 10.17 -6.00 11.05
CA TYR A 124 9.64 -6.33 12.37
C TYR A 124 9.91 -7.80 12.68
N THR A 125 10.45 -8.04 13.87
CA THR A 125 10.81 -9.35 14.35
C THR A 125 10.03 -9.68 15.62
N PRO A 126 8.97 -10.50 15.55
CA PRO A 126 8.13 -10.80 16.72
C PRO A 126 8.93 -11.34 17.91
N GLN A 127 9.89 -12.20 17.67
CA GLN A 127 10.70 -12.84 18.71
C GLN A 127 12.18 -12.42 18.72
N GLY A 128 12.51 -11.34 17.96
CA GLY A 128 13.92 -10.99 17.72
C GLY A 128 14.61 -11.98 16.77
N HIS A 129 15.80 -11.64 16.31
CA HIS A 129 16.61 -12.53 15.49
C HIS A 129 18.11 -12.21 15.66
N PRO A 130 18.99 -13.21 15.86
CA PRO A 130 20.42 -12.98 16.14
C PRO A 130 21.18 -12.29 15.01
N ALA A 131 20.68 -12.31 13.78
CA ALA A 131 21.29 -11.59 12.65
C ALA A 131 20.98 -10.08 12.66
N LEU A 132 20.15 -9.61 13.59
CA LEU A 132 19.72 -8.21 13.69
C LEU A 132 19.98 -7.71 15.12
N PRO A 133 21.01 -6.95 15.38
CA PRO A 133 21.24 -6.30 16.67
C PRO A 133 20.41 -4.98 16.78
N PRO A 134 19.87 -4.61 17.95
CA PRO A 134 19.67 -5.52 19.07
C PRO A 134 18.52 -6.50 18.78
N ALA A 135 18.72 -7.78 19.10
CA ALA A 135 17.72 -8.83 18.89
C ALA A 135 16.56 -8.73 19.89
N VAL A 136 15.94 -7.56 19.98
CA VAL A 136 14.83 -7.30 20.90
C VAL A 136 13.52 -7.77 20.27
N PRO A 137 12.81 -8.70 20.90
CA PRO A 137 11.51 -9.15 20.41
C PRO A 137 10.51 -8.00 20.24
N GLY A 138 9.67 -8.09 19.23
CA GLY A 138 8.60 -7.13 19.01
C GLY A 138 9.06 -5.73 18.58
N GLN A 139 10.26 -5.60 18.01
CA GLN A 139 10.80 -4.32 17.57
C GLN A 139 10.97 -4.25 16.05
N TRP A 140 10.96 -3.02 15.55
CA TRP A 140 11.36 -2.68 14.18
C TRP A 140 12.84 -2.33 14.15
N VAL A 141 13.53 -2.84 13.15
CA VAL A 141 14.94 -2.54 12.88
C VAL A 141 15.16 -2.32 11.39
N SER A 142 16.07 -1.42 11.05
CA SER A 142 16.53 -1.28 9.67
C SER A 142 17.42 -2.46 9.31
N LEU A 143 17.19 -3.04 8.14
CA LEU A 143 18.10 -4.06 7.60
C LEU A 143 19.45 -3.43 7.24
N PRO A 144 20.54 -4.22 7.21
CA PRO A 144 21.83 -3.72 6.74
C PRO A 144 21.71 -3.23 5.28
N PRO A 145 22.51 -2.23 4.84
CA PRO A 145 22.40 -1.61 3.52
C PRO A 145 22.40 -2.59 2.33
N ARG A 146 23.11 -3.72 2.43
CA ARG A 146 23.07 -4.78 1.41
C ARG A 146 21.69 -5.42 1.21
N SER A 147 20.79 -5.25 2.17
CA SER A 147 19.42 -5.75 2.15
C SER A 147 18.40 -4.65 1.84
N TRP A 148 18.84 -3.42 1.60
CA TRP A 148 17.96 -2.35 1.16
C TRP A 148 17.53 -2.56 -0.29
N PHE A 149 16.41 -1.97 -0.66
CA PHE A 149 15.94 -2.00 -2.03
C PHE A 149 16.96 -1.31 -2.96
N PRO A 150 17.32 -1.91 -4.10
CA PRO A 150 18.47 -1.46 -4.90
C PRO A 150 18.27 -0.13 -5.62
N LEU A 151 17.04 0.35 -5.70
CA LEU A 151 16.73 1.66 -6.24
C LEU A 151 16.47 2.64 -5.07
N PRO A 152 17.15 3.78 -5.01
CA PRO A 152 16.87 4.82 -4.03
C PRO A 152 15.55 5.55 -4.37
N HIS A 153 15.03 6.31 -3.41
CA HIS A 153 13.88 7.19 -3.59
C HIS A 153 12.61 6.49 -4.11
N MET A 154 12.37 5.26 -3.67
CA MET A 154 11.24 4.46 -4.13
C MET A 154 10.04 4.53 -3.18
N HIS A 155 8.84 4.67 -3.75
CA HIS A 155 7.56 4.59 -3.06
C HIS A 155 6.48 3.96 -3.94
N HIS A 156 5.31 3.62 -3.37
CA HIS A 156 4.21 2.96 -4.07
C HIS A 156 4.62 1.65 -4.79
N ILE A 157 5.63 0.98 -4.25
CA ILE A 157 6.09 -0.33 -4.76
C ILE A 157 4.99 -1.36 -4.52
N VAL A 158 4.73 -2.20 -5.51
CA VAL A 158 3.86 -3.36 -5.33
C VAL A 158 4.71 -4.56 -4.94
N ALA A 159 4.44 -5.18 -3.78
CA ALA A 159 5.23 -6.32 -3.34
C ALA A 159 4.37 -7.48 -2.82
N VAL A 160 4.88 -8.71 -2.96
CA VAL A 160 4.22 -9.91 -2.49
C VAL A 160 5.23 -10.99 -2.10
N SER A 161 4.90 -11.74 -1.06
CA SER A 161 5.64 -12.95 -0.68
C SER A 161 5.21 -14.11 -1.58
N HIS A 162 6.19 -14.79 -2.19
CA HIS A 162 5.95 -15.92 -3.07
C HIS A 162 7.11 -16.92 -2.99
N ARG A 163 6.81 -18.17 -2.65
CA ARG A 163 7.78 -19.27 -2.61
C ARG A 163 9.05 -18.94 -1.82
N GLY A 164 8.91 -18.42 -0.60
CA GLY A 164 10.04 -18.12 0.30
C GLY A 164 10.86 -16.89 -0.06
N ARG A 165 10.38 -16.04 -0.98
CA ARG A 165 11.01 -14.80 -1.43
C ARG A 165 10.00 -13.66 -1.44
N ILE A 166 10.49 -12.40 -1.44
CA ILE A 166 9.65 -11.23 -1.71
C ILE A 166 9.90 -10.80 -3.15
N TRP A 167 8.82 -10.66 -3.90
CA TRP A 167 8.83 -10.10 -5.24
C TRP A 167 8.31 -8.67 -5.18
N ALA A 168 9.03 -7.75 -5.80
CA ALA A 168 8.68 -6.33 -5.88
C ALA A 168 8.59 -5.89 -7.33
N PHE A 169 7.59 -5.08 -7.64
CA PHE A 169 7.23 -4.69 -8.99
C PHE A 169 7.02 -3.19 -9.07
N GLY A 170 7.65 -2.55 -10.04
CA GLY A 170 7.43 -1.15 -10.36
C GLY A 170 7.62 -0.21 -9.20
N GLY A 171 6.68 0.68 -8.99
CA GLY A 171 6.74 1.79 -8.04
C GLY A 171 7.10 3.10 -8.71
N HIS A 172 7.17 4.16 -7.91
CA HIS A 172 7.70 5.45 -8.32
C HIS A 172 9.13 5.60 -7.85
N ALA A 173 10.00 6.12 -8.72
CA ALA A 173 11.35 6.57 -8.39
C ALA A 173 11.39 8.09 -8.37
N GLY A 174 12.03 8.67 -7.35
CA GLY A 174 12.01 10.11 -7.14
C GLY A 174 10.59 10.60 -6.84
N PRO A 175 10.18 11.78 -7.30
CA PRO A 175 8.86 12.30 -6.99
C PRO A 175 7.73 11.41 -7.52
N PHE A 176 7.71 11.06 -8.81
CA PHE A 176 6.61 10.27 -9.40
C PHE A 176 6.97 9.54 -10.71
N ALA A 177 8.25 9.35 -11.04
CA ALA A 177 8.63 8.59 -12.23
C ALA A 177 8.32 7.10 -12.02
N ARG A 178 7.46 6.52 -12.85
CA ARG A 178 7.08 5.12 -12.75
C ARG A 178 8.17 4.22 -13.29
N THR A 179 8.38 3.08 -12.65
CA THR A 179 9.38 2.10 -13.06
C THR A 179 8.72 0.80 -13.53
N ASP A 180 9.44 0.06 -14.36
CA ASP A 180 9.07 -1.28 -14.83
C ASP A 180 9.90 -2.38 -14.18
N GLY A 181 10.74 -2.03 -13.20
CA GLY A 181 11.66 -2.97 -12.56
C GLY A 181 10.95 -4.13 -11.86
N VAL A 182 11.54 -5.31 -11.95
CA VAL A 182 11.13 -6.50 -11.21
C VAL A 182 12.31 -7.00 -10.39
N PHE A 183 12.15 -6.99 -9.07
CA PHE A 183 13.19 -7.37 -8.14
C PHE A 183 12.73 -8.49 -7.20
N VAL A 184 13.68 -9.31 -6.78
CA VAL A 184 13.43 -10.39 -5.81
C VAL A 184 14.38 -10.29 -4.65
N PHE A 185 13.82 -10.24 -3.45
CA PHE A 185 14.56 -10.43 -2.21
C PHE A 185 14.68 -11.91 -1.91
N THR A 186 15.92 -12.37 -1.79
CA THR A 186 16.24 -13.75 -1.42
C THR A 186 16.91 -13.74 -0.04
N PRO A 187 16.30 -14.36 0.98
CA PRO A 187 16.93 -14.54 2.28
C PRO A 187 18.28 -15.27 2.15
N GLU A 188 19.29 -14.89 2.93
CA GLU A 188 20.62 -15.53 2.95
C GLU A 188 20.54 -17.02 3.28
N ARG A 189 19.58 -17.39 4.12
CA ARG A 189 19.25 -18.77 4.50
C ARG A 189 17.77 -18.85 4.89
N ALA A 190 17.23 -20.04 4.92
CA ALA A 190 15.86 -20.27 5.39
C ALA A 190 15.67 -19.68 6.80
N GLY A 191 14.60 -18.88 6.98
CA GLY A 191 14.27 -18.24 8.26
C GLY A 191 15.13 -17.00 8.60
N SER A 192 16.07 -16.56 7.74
CA SER A 192 16.79 -15.30 7.96
C SER A 192 15.93 -14.11 7.53
N PRO A 193 15.85 -13.02 8.33
CA PRO A 193 15.27 -11.76 7.89
C PRO A 193 16.21 -10.97 6.96
N VAL A 194 17.50 -11.29 6.96
CA VAL A 194 18.53 -10.65 6.13
C VAL A 194 18.66 -11.39 4.82
N GLY A 195 18.87 -10.66 3.73
CA GLY A 195 19.01 -11.22 2.40
C GLY A 195 19.50 -10.18 1.41
N THR A 196 19.36 -10.46 0.13
CA THR A 196 19.77 -9.55 -0.96
C THR A 196 18.67 -9.42 -2.00
N TRP A 197 18.59 -8.22 -2.57
CA TRP A 197 17.74 -7.93 -3.73
C TRP A 197 18.54 -8.12 -5.01
N SER A 198 17.89 -8.66 -6.03
CA SER A 198 18.41 -8.70 -7.40
C SER A 198 17.30 -8.50 -8.41
N PRO A 199 17.60 -7.93 -9.59
CA PRO A 199 16.75 -8.08 -10.76
C PRO A 199 16.60 -9.57 -11.11
N VAL A 200 15.56 -9.93 -11.82
CA VAL A 200 15.21 -11.33 -12.12
C VAL A 200 15.62 -11.69 -13.54
N ARG A 201 16.40 -12.74 -13.71
CA ARG A 201 16.77 -13.27 -15.01
C ARG A 201 15.60 -14.02 -15.65
N VAL A 202 15.35 -13.74 -16.94
CA VAL A 202 14.20 -14.31 -17.66
C VAL A 202 14.32 -15.82 -17.84
N THR A 203 15.53 -16.33 -18.06
CA THR A 203 15.76 -17.72 -18.46
C THR A 203 15.46 -18.75 -17.38
N ASP A 204 15.66 -18.40 -16.10
CA ASP A 204 15.58 -19.33 -14.98
C ASP A 204 15.06 -18.73 -13.65
N GLY A 205 14.74 -17.42 -13.65
CA GLY A 205 14.28 -16.73 -12.45
C GLY A 205 15.36 -16.48 -11.38
N GLY A 206 16.62 -16.71 -11.73
CA GLY A 206 17.77 -16.38 -10.88
C GLY A 206 18.10 -14.89 -10.88
N PRO A 207 19.15 -14.48 -10.14
CA PRO A 207 19.69 -13.13 -10.19
C PRO A 207 20.13 -12.76 -11.60
N CYS A 208 19.66 -11.62 -12.09
CA CYS A 208 20.04 -11.08 -13.40
C CYS A 208 21.32 -10.23 -13.27
N ARG A 209 22.27 -10.46 -14.17
CA ARG A 209 23.56 -9.75 -14.21
C ARG A 209 23.61 -8.78 -15.40
N PRO A 210 24.51 -7.80 -15.40
CA PRO A 210 24.75 -6.94 -16.55
C PRO A 210 25.00 -7.77 -17.84
N GLY A 211 24.32 -7.43 -18.92
CA GLY A 211 24.37 -8.15 -20.20
C GLY A 211 23.39 -9.32 -20.35
N GLU A 212 22.70 -9.73 -19.29
CA GLU A 212 21.64 -10.73 -19.35
C GLU A 212 20.27 -10.09 -19.56
N GLN A 213 19.31 -10.88 -20.03
CA GLN A 213 17.93 -10.42 -20.19
C GLN A 213 17.20 -10.48 -18.84
N CYS A 214 16.97 -9.30 -18.26
CA CYS A 214 16.22 -9.14 -17.02
C CYS A 214 14.71 -9.03 -17.30
N LEU A 215 13.92 -9.58 -16.38
CA LEU A 215 12.46 -9.45 -16.43
C LEU A 215 12.06 -8.03 -16.02
N THR A 216 11.23 -7.41 -16.87
CA THR A 216 10.59 -6.12 -16.59
C THR A 216 9.09 -6.23 -16.72
N LEU A 217 8.36 -5.25 -16.21
CA LEU A 217 6.92 -5.14 -16.47
C LEU A 217 6.69 -4.72 -17.93
N PRO A 218 5.64 -5.22 -18.57
CA PRO A 218 5.27 -4.78 -19.92
C PRO A 218 4.92 -3.30 -20.01
N THR A 219 4.50 -2.72 -18.91
CA THR A 219 4.19 -1.30 -18.75
C THR A 219 4.60 -0.87 -17.33
N PRO A 220 5.35 0.23 -17.17
CA PRO A 220 5.68 0.80 -15.86
C PRO A 220 4.43 1.00 -15.03
N ARG A 221 4.49 0.69 -13.72
CA ARG A 221 3.29 0.63 -12.88
C ARG A 221 3.63 0.92 -11.42
N ALA A 222 2.73 1.66 -10.75
CA ALA A 222 2.83 1.95 -9.31
C ALA A 222 1.45 1.82 -8.63
N ALA A 223 1.40 1.75 -7.31
CA ALA A 223 0.17 1.76 -6.50
C ALA A 223 -0.88 0.70 -6.91
N GLY A 224 -0.45 -0.41 -7.51
CA GLY A 224 -1.29 -1.56 -7.81
C GLY A 224 -1.35 -2.55 -6.65
N ALA A 225 -1.88 -3.75 -6.90
CA ALA A 225 -1.87 -4.85 -5.95
C ALA A 225 -1.30 -6.13 -6.57
N ALA A 226 -0.61 -6.93 -5.75
CA ALA A 226 -0.14 -8.25 -6.16
C ALA A 226 -0.56 -9.33 -5.16
N VAL A 227 -0.83 -10.52 -5.67
CA VAL A 227 -1.09 -11.71 -4.86
C VAL A 227 -0.37 -12.93 -5.41
N SER A 228 -0.01 -13.81 -4.49
CA SER A 228 0.54 -15.14 -4.80
C SER A 228 -0.60 -16.18 -4.80
N PHE A 229 -0.74 -16.93 -5.89
CA PHE A 229 -1.73 -18.00 -6.02
C PHE A 229 -1.10 -19.23 -6.71
N GLY A 230 -0.87 -20.27 -5.97
CA GLY A 230 -0.19 -21.46 -6.47
C GLY A 230 1.24 -21.16 -6.94
N SER A 231 1.55 -21.48 -8.20
CA SER A 231 2.83 -21.13 -8.84
C SER A 231 2.87 -19.72 -9.42
N ARG A 232 1.77 -18.97 -9.34
CA ARG A 232 1.61 -17.71 -10.05
C ARG A 232 1.58 -16.51 -9.13
N ILE A 233 2.14 -15.42 -9.63
CA ILE A 233 1.98 -14.07 -9.07
C ILE A 233 1.06 -13.30 -10.01
N TYR A 234 -0.03 -12.76 -9.48
CA TYR A 234 -0.95 -11.88 -10.19
C TYR A 234 -0.67 -10.44 -9.80
N LEU A 235 -0.48 -9.57 -10.79
CA LEU A 235 -0.31 -8.13 -10.63
C LEU A 235 -1.50 -7.43 -11.29
N MET A 236 -2.15 -6.56 -10.53
CA MET A 236 -3.45 -6.00 -10.89
C MET A 236 -3.47 -4.48 -10.74
N GLY A 237 -4.20 -3.80 -11.64
CA GLY A 237 -4.47 -2.37 -11.55
C GLY A 237 -3.21 -1.51 -11.44
N GLY A 238 -3.35 -0.38 -10.76
CA GLY A 238 -2.27 0.58 -10.51
C GLY A 238 -2.28 1.76 -11.48
N VAL A 239 -1.36 2.67 -11.27
CA VAL A 239 -1.10 3.85 -12.10
C VAL A 239 -0.12 3.47 -13.22
N VAL A 240 -0.45 3.81 -14.45
CA VAL A 240 0.37 3.56 -15.64
C VAL A 240 0.64 4.86 -16.40
N PRO A 241 1.67 4.93 -17.27
CA PRO A 241 1.89 6.06 -18.15
C PRO A 241 0.68 6.32 -19.06
N HIS A 242 0.38 7.59 -19.31
CA HIS A 242 -0.60 7.97 -20.34
C HIS A 242 0.11 8.02 -21.70
N GLU A 243 -0.40 7.31 -22.69
CA GLU A 243 0.26 7.12 -24.01
C GLU A 243 0.56 8.43 -24.75
N ASN A 244 -0.17 9.50 -24.46
CA ASN A 244 -0.06 10.79 -25.16
C ASN A 244 0.46 11.93 -24.28
N SER A 245 1.05 11.66 -23.12
CA SER A 245 1.59 12.74 -22.30
C SER A 245 3.01 13.08 -22.73
N PRO A 246 3.28 14.33 -23.13
CA PRO A 246 4.63 14.77 -23.51
C PRO A 246 5.59 14.87 -22.32
N ASP A 247 5.07 14.84 -21.09
CA ASP A 247 5.85 14.95 -19.87
C ASP A 247 5.87 13.62 -19.09
N PRO A 248 6.99 12.89 -19.07
CA PRO A 248 7.10 11.63 -18.35
C PRO A 248 7.03 11.79 -16.82
N VAL A 249 7.16 12.99 -16.28
CA VAL A 249 7.14 13.26 -14.84
C VAL A 249 5.76 13.71 -14.36
N ASN A 250 5.10 14.59 -15.12
CA ASN A 250 3.78 15.17 -14.79
C ASN A 250 2.64 14.54 -15.60
N GLN A 251 2.79 13.29 -15.98
CA GLN A 251 1.73 12.59 -16.71
C GLN A 251 0.45 12.56 -15.88
N SER A 252 -0.63 12.99 -16.47
CA SER A 252 -1.96 12.78 -15.91
C SER A 252 -2.08 11.32 -15.49
N ILE A 253 -2.47 11.11 -14.24
CA ILE A 253 -2.62 9.78 -13.65
C ILE A 253 -3.66 9.02 -14.47
N ARG A 254 -3.24 7.92 -15.09
CA ARG A 254 -4.16 6.96 -15.70
C ARG A 254 -4.12 5.68 -14.89
N THR A 255 -5.25 5.27 -14.39
CA THR A 255 -5.39 3.97 -13.75
C THR A 255 -5.67 2.89 -14.79
N THR A 256 -5.30 1.66 -14.48
CA THR A 256 -5.57 0.52 -15.36
C THR A 256 -6.41 -0.56 -14.66
N ASP A 257 -7.24 -1.23 -15.44
CA ASP A 257 -7.99 -2.43 -15.04
C ASP A 257 -7.20 -3.72 -15.35
N SER A 258 -6.04 -3.60 -15.99
CA SER A 258 -5.29 -4.75 -16.50
C SER A 258 -4.82 -5.65 -15.37
N VAL A 259 -4.93 -6.95 -15.63
CA VAL A 259 -4.40 -8.01 -14.77
C VAL A 259 -3.41 -8.83 -15.58
N ILE A 260 -2.20 -8.95 -15.07
CA ILE A 260 -1.17 -9.80 -15.64
C ILE A 260 -0.70 -10.81 -14.60
N TYR A 261 -0.19 -11.94 -15.05
CA TYR A 261 0.41 -12.91 -14.15
C TYR A 261 1.71 -13.48 -14.70
N LEU A 262 2.55 -13.89 -13.75
CA LEU A 262 3.80 -14.58 -13.98
C LEU A 262 3.69 -15.97 -13.35
N ASP A 263 3.89 -17.03 -14.14
CA ASP A 263 4.06 -18.38 -13.60
C ASP A 263 5.55 -18.63 -13.36
N THR A 264 5.92 -18.71 -12.09
CA THR A 264 7.32 -18.82 -11.68
C THR A 264 7.93 -20.23 -11.82
N THR A 265 7.16 -21.15 -12.38
CA THR A 265 7.62 -22.53 -12.68
C THR A 265 7.79 -22.79 -14.18
N VAL A 266 7.44 -21.81 -15.02
CA VAL A 266 7.52 -21.92 -16.48
C VAL A 266 8.58 -20.96 -17.00
N PHE A 267 9.59 -21.51 -17.66
CA PHE A 267 10.71 -20.77 -18.23
C PHE A 267 10.74 -20.84 -19.76
N PRO A 268 11.20 -19.79 -20.43
CA PRO A 268 11.60 -18.51 -19.88
C PRO A 268 10.41 -17.77 -19.24
N LEU A 269 10.67 -16.99 -18.20
CA LEU A 269 9.65 -16.21 -17.53
C LEU A 269 8.99 -15.22 -18.50
N ARG A 270 7.66 -15.22 -18.51
CA ARG A 270 6.89 -14.32 -19.37
C ARG A 270 5.61 -13.87 -18.68
N TRP A 271 5.34 -12.57 -18.75
CA TRP A 271 4.05 -12.03 -18.35
C TRP A 271 2.95 -12.52 -19.29
N ARG A 272 1.84 -12.92 -18.70
CA ARG A 272 0.63 -13.34 -19.42
C ARG A 272 -0.54 -12.50 -18.96
N ARG A 273 -1.47 -12.22 -19.86
CA ARG A 273 -2.72 -11.51 -19.51
C ARG A 273 -3.68 -12.46 -18.80
N ALA A 274 -4.37 -11.93 -17.80
CA ALA A 274 -5.57 -12.50 -17.20
C ALA A 274 -6.77 -11.61 -17.53
N PRO A 275 -8.01 -12.04 -17.30
CA PRO A 275 -9.18 -11.16 -17.46
C PRO A 275 -9.00 -9.86 -16.66
N SER A 276 -9.32 -8.71 -17.27
CA SER A 276 -9.28 -7.41 -16.65
C SER A 276 -10.33 -7.26 -15.54
N LEU A 277 -10.06 -6.40 -14.57
CA LEU A 277 -11.04 -5.95 -13.58
C LEU A 277 -12.21 -5.24 -14.29
N HIS A 278 -13.37 -5.18 -13.65
CA HIS A 278 -14.50 -4.41 -14.18
C HIS A 278 -14.30 -2.89 -14.09
N ALA A 279 -13.43 -2.45 -13.18
CA ALA A 279 -13.07 -1.04 -13.06
C ALA A 279 -11.56 -0.89 -12.89
N SER A 280 -10.98 0.09 -13.58
CA SER A 280 -9.61 0.54 -13.33
C SER A 280 -9.50 1.03 -11.89
N ARG A 281 -8.37 0.77 -11.25
CA ARG A 281 -8.16 1.20 -9.86
C ARG A 281 -6.70 1.24 -9.46
N GLU A 282 -6.40 2.13 -8.54
CA GLU A 282 -5.12 2.23 -7.86
C GLU A 282 -5.33 2.44 -6.35
N HIS A 283 -4.29 2.39 -5.53
CA HIS A 283 -4.37 2.47 -4.06
C HIS A 283 -5.44 1.54 -3.46
N PHE A 284 -5.46 0.33 -3.95
CA PHE A 284 -6.41 -0.71 -3.54
C PHE A 284 -5.68 -1.93 -2.98
N ASN A 285 -6.43 -2.86 -2.44
CA ASN A 285 -5.89 -4.06 -1.82
C ASN A 285 -6.47 -5.33 -2.44
N ALA A 286 -5.68 -6.40 -2.42
CA ALA A 286 -6.10 -7.71 -2.85
C ALA A 286 -5.66 -8.80 -1.86
N VAL A 287 -6.49 -9.83 -1.70
CA VAL A 287 -6.18 -10.98 -0.87
C VAL A 287 -6.58 -12.29 -1.56
N VAL A 288 -5.91 -13.37 -1.19
CA VAL A 288 -6.32 -14.73 -1.60
C VAL A 288 -7.04 -15.41 -0.45
N ARG A 289 -8.31 -15.78 -0.68
CA ARG A 289 -9.10 -16.54 0.29
C ARG A 289 -10.04 -17.54 -0.41
N ARG A 290 -10.15 -18.74 0.15
CA ARG A 290 -11.05 -19.79 -0.36
C ARG A 290 -10.90 -20.07 -1.86
N GLY A 291 -9.67 -20.17 -2.36
CA GLY A 291 -9.39 -20.44 -3.77
C GLY A 291 -9.78 -19.33 -4.73
N ARG A 292 -9.89 -18.09 -4.23
CA ARG A 292 -10.19 -16.90 -5.03
C ARG A 292 -9.20 -15.78 -4.73
N ILE A 293 -8.95 -14.97 -5.74
CA ILE A 293 -8.39 -13.64 -5.60
C ILE A 293 -9.57 -12.69 -5.39
N TRP A 294 -9.46 -11.85 -4.37
CA TRP A 294 -10.44 -10.82 -4.04
C TRP A 294 -9.76 -9.47 -4.12
N VAL A 295 -10.42 -8.51 -4.76
CA VAL A 295 -9.97 -7.12 -4.93
C VAL A 295 -10.97 -6.20 -4.27
N PHE A 296 -10.48 -5.25 -3.50
CA PHE A 296 -11.30 -4.37 -2.67
C PHE A 296 -10.99 -2.92 -2.94
N GLN A 297 -12.04 -2.10 -3.15
CA GLN A 297 -12.00 -0.65 -3.07
C GLN A 297 -10.95 0.00 -4.00
N GLY A 298 -10.26 1.06 -3.57
CA GLY A 298 -9.32 1.86 -4.36
C GLY A 298 -9.93 3.14 -4.89
N ARG A 299 -9.25 3.76 -5.85
CA ARG A 299 -9.72 4.96 -6.56
C ARG A 299 -9.32 4.90 -8.04
N ASN A 300 -9.92 5.77 -8.85
CA ASN A 300 -9.56 5.99 -10.25
C ASN A 300 -9.87 7.44 -10.64
N GLU A 301 -9.75 7.76 -11.92
CA GLU A 301 -9.98 9.12 -12.46
C GLU A 301 -11.42 9.61 -12.28
N VAL A 302 -12.37 8.69 -12.12
CA VAL A 302 -13.81 9.01 -12.00
C VAL A 302 -14.26 9.08 -10.55
N SER A 303 -13.68 8.23 -9.69
CA SER A 303 -14.07 8.12 -8.28
C SER A 303 -12.86 8.02 -7.37
N THR A 304 -12.79 8.91 -6.40
CA THR A 304 -11.75 8.93 -5.38
C THR A 304 -11.94 7.85 -4.31
N HIS A 305 -13.10 7.18 -4.28
CA HIS A 305 -13.45 6.19 -3.25
C HIS A 305 -14.32 5.08 -3.85
N LEU A 306 -13.73 4.11 -4.51
CA LEU A 306 -14.46 2.97 -5.02
C LEU A 306 -14.99 2.11 -3.86
N ARG A 307 -16.27 1.73 -3.93
CA ARG A 307 -16.90 0.76 -3.04
C ARG A 307 -16.78 -0.67 -3.57
N GLY A 308 -16.47 -0.82 -4.86
CA GLY A 308 -16.53 -2.08 -5.59
C GLY A 308 -15.60 -3.15 -5.06
N VAL A 309 -16.12 -4.35 -4.91
CA VAL A 309 -15.40 -5.58 -4.62
C VAL A 309 -15.56 -6.55 -5.77
N GLU A 310 -14.46 -7.17 -6.15
CA GLU A 310 -14.44 -8.16 -7.22
C GLU A 310 -13.72 -9.43 -6.79
N SER A 311 -14.16 -10.58 -7.30
CA SER A 311 -13.46 -11.84 -7.05
C SER A 311 -13.30 -12.67 -8.31
N MET A 312 -12.16 -13.34 -8.42
CA MET A 312 -11.86 -14.25 -9.53
C MET A 312 -11.39 -15.61 -9.00
N ARG A 313 -11.78 -16.67 -9.67
CA ARG A 313 -11.15 -17.99 -9.53
C ARG A 313 -10.14 -18.16 -10.67
N PRO A 314 -8.83 -18.25 -10.36
CA PRO A 314 -7.79 -18.32 -11.40
C PRO A 314 -7.89 -19.51 -12.34
N ASP A 315 -8.54 -20.60 -11.89
CA ASP A 315 -8.76 -21.82 -12.66
C ASP A 315 -9.95 -21.73 -13.63
N ARG A 316 -10.86 -20.77 -13.44
CA ARG A 316 -12.09 -20.64 -14.24
C ARG A 316 -12.16 -19.36 -15.06
N GLY A 317 -11.27 -18.40 -14.78
CA GLY A 317 -11.28 -17.07 -15.41
C GLY A 317 -12.49 -16.23 -15.04
N GLY A 318 -12.43 -14.96 -15.42
CA GLY A 318 -13.50 -13.97 -15.22
C GLY A 318 -13.63 -13.45 -13.80
N TRP A 319 -13.81 -12.14 -13.70
CA TRP A 319 -14.12 -11.45 -12.45
C TRP A 319 -15.63 -11.45 -12.20
N ARG A 320 -15.99 -11.58 -10.96
CA ARG A 320 -17.37 -11.43 -10.49
C ARG A 320 -17.45 -10.20 -9.61
N LYS A 321 -18.41 -9.34 -9.83
CA LYS A 321 -18.78 -8.26 -8.91
C LYS A 321 -19.42 -8.88 -7.66
N GLU A 322 -18.97 -8.44 -6.51
CA GLU A 322 -19.47 -8.83 -5.20
C GLU A 322 -20.28 -7.67 -4.59
N GLN A 323 -20.73 -7.82 -3.34
CA GLN A 323 -21.41 -6.74 -2.65
C GLN A 323 -20.45 -5.56 -2.44
N ASP A 324 -20.89 -4.37 -2.77
CA ASP A 324 -20.15 -3.14 -2.55
C ASP A 324 -19.91 -2.88 -1.06
N ALA A 325 -18.76 -2.29 -0.73
CA ALA A 325 -18.44 -1.89 0.63
C ALA A 325 -19.42 -0.84 1.18
N PRO A 326 -19.70 -0.83 2.48
CA PRO A 326 -20.49 0.23 3.11
C PRO A 326 -19.92 1.62 2.83
N VAL A 327 -18.61 1.76 2.93
CA VAL A 327 -17.85 2.99 2.66
C VAL A 327 -16.78 2.70 1.63
N GLY A 328 -16.70 3.52 0.58
CA GLY A 328 -15.60 3.48 -0.38
C GLY A 328 -14.32 4.00 0.28
N ALA A 329 -13.16 3.46 -0.11
CA ALA A 329 -11.88 3.84 0.46
C ALA A 329 -10.75 3.62 -0.54
N SER A 330 -9.68 4.41 -0.41
CA SER A 330 -8.40 4.22 -1.10
C SER A 330 -7.25 4.35 -0.12
N ALA A 331 -6.10 3.74 -0.42
CA ALA A 331 -4.93 3.71 0.46
C ALA A 331 -5.24 3.26 1.91
N ASN A 332 -6.25 2.41 2.07
CA ASN A 332 -6.78 1.95 3.35
C ASN A 332 -6.02 0.73 3.87
N ILE A 333 -6.08 0.52 5.17
CA ILE A 333 -5.58 -0.69 5.82
C ILE A 333 -6.52 -1.84 5.46
N LEU A 334 -6.01 -2.89 4.80
CA LEU A 334 -6.80 -4.07 4.52
C LEU A 334 -6.00 -5.34 4.76
N ALA A 335 -6.55 -6.26 5.56
CA ALA A 335 -5.95 -7.56 5.79
C ALA A 335 -7.02 -8.62 6.10
N ALA A 336 -6.66 -9.89 5.90
CA ALA A 336 -7.60 -10.99 6.07
C ALA A 336 -7.21 -11.92 7.22
N VAL A 337 -8.13 -12.16 8.14
CA VAL A 337 -7.99 -13.14 9.22
C VAL A 337 -9.10 -14.18 9.11
N GLY A 338 -8.73 -15.43 8.92
CA GLY A 338 -9.69 -16.51 8.66
C GLY A 338 -10.53 -16.24 7.40
N ARG A 339 -11.85 -16.25 7.56
CA ARG A 339 -12.81 -15.94 6.48
C ARG A 339 -13.14 -14.45 6.33
N ARG A 340 -12.66 -13.61 7.24
CA ARG A 340 -12.97 -12.19 7.30
C ARG A 340 -11.85 -11.34 6.71
N VAL A 341 -12.24 -10.35 5.91
CA VAL A 341 -11.34 -9.32 5.39
C VAL A 341 -11.75 -8.00 6.03
N TYR A 342 -10.84 -7.44 6.79
CA TYR A 342 -11.03 -6.19 7.53
C TYR A 342 -10.51 -5.03 6.71
N SER A 343 -11.26 -3.94 6.68
CA SER A 343 -10.90 -2.70 6.00
C SER A 343 -11.08 -1.54 6.97
N PHE A 344 -10.03 -0.73 7.13
CA PHE A 344 -10.00 0.40 8.06
C PHE A 344 -9.43 1.63 7.40
N GLY A 345 -9.97 2.79 7.75
CA GLY A 345 -9.44 4.07 7.32
C GLY A 345 -9.46 4.26 5.82
N GLY A 346 -8.48 4.98 5.36
CA GLY A 346 -8.27 5.35 3.97
C GLY A 346 -8.16 6.85 3.79
N GLU A 347 -7.71 7.27 2.63
CA GLU A 347 -7.64 8.66 2.24
C GLU A 347 -9.01 9.13 1.76
N PHE A 348 -9.42 10.30 2.20
CA PHE A 348 -10.61 11.00 1.71
C PHE A 348 -10.19 12.20 0.88
N ILE A 349 -10.54 12.19 -0.39
CA ILE A 349 -10.29 13.29 -1.32
C ILE A 349 -11.62 13.72 -1.93
N ALA A 350 -12.09 14.90 -1.57
CA ALA A 350 -13.20 15.56 -2.24
C ALA A 350 -12.72 16.92 -2.77
N SER A 351 -13.49 17.52 -3.66
CA SER A 351 -13.11 18.76 -4.37
C SER A 351 -12.60 19.90 -3.47
N ASN A 352 -13.03 19.95 -2.22
CA ASN A 352 -12.70 21.03 -1.28
C ASN A 352 -12.18 20.54 0.08
N ILE A 353 -12.16 19.23 0.32
CA ILE A 353 -11.81 18.65 1.63
C ILE A 353 -10.96 17.40 1.38
N THR A 354 -9.81 17.38 2.01
CA THR A 354 -8.97 16.20 2.06
C THR A 354 -8.82 15.76 3.51
N GLY A 355 -8.77 14.46 3.75
CA GLY A 355 -8.68 13.95 5.11
C GLY A 355 -8.48 12.44 5.14
N THR A 356 -8.68 11.87 6.31
CA THR A 356 -8.73 10.43 6.51
C THR A 356 -10.15 9.97 6.80
N LEU A 357 -10.50 8.81 6.27
CA LEU A 357 -11.77 8.16 6.57
C LEU A 357 -11.71 7.52 7.96
N GLN A 358 -12.74 7.72 8.75
CA GLN A 358 -12.97 6.97 9.98
C GLN A 358 -13.94 5.84 9.70
N ALA A 359 -13.46 4.79 9.04
CA ALA A 359 -14.28 3.66 8.63
C ALA A 359 -13.68 2.35 9.13
N SER A 360 -14.48 1.58 9.85
CA SER A 360 -14.16 0.21 10.24
C SER A 360 -15.23 -0.73 9.69
N GLN A 361 -14.81 -1.63 8.82
CA GLN A 361 -15.74 -2.53 8.11
C GLN A 361 -15.10 -3.89 7.85
N VAL A 362 -15.93 -4.91 7.70
CA VAL A 362 -15.46 -6.28 7.51
C VAL A 362 -16.30 -7.00 6.47
N PHE A 363 -15.63 -7.67 5.55
CA PHE A 363 -16.23 -8.53 4.55
C PHE A 363 -16.02 -10.00 4.91
N ASP A 364 -17.10 -10.78 4.94
CA ASP A 364 -17.02 -12.22 5.11
C ASP A 364 -17.03 -12.91 3.72
N VAL A 365 -15.91 -13.51 3.34
CA VAL A 365 -15.78 -14.17 2.03
C VAL A 365 -16.67 -15.42 1.89
N SER A 366 -17.24 -15.95 2.98
CA SER A 366 -18.11 -17.11 2.95
C SER A 366 -19.54 -16.73 2.61
N THR A 367 -20.05 -15.68 3.24
CA THR A 367 -21.40 -15.14 3.00
C THR A 367 -21.40 -14.09 1.87
N ARG A 368 -20.20 -13.57 1.52
CA ARG A 368 -19.98 -12.51 0.53
C ARG A 368 -20.72 -11.23 0.90
N SER A 369 -20.70 -10.90 2.17
CA SER A 369 -21.44 -9.78 2.72
C SER A 369 -20.56 -8.93 3.64
N TRP A 370 -20.87 -7.64 3.65
CA TRP A 370 -20.25 -6.66 4.50
C TRP A 370 -21.00 -6.46 5.80
N SER A 371 -20.25 -6.10 6.83
CA SER A 371 -20.75 -5.53 8.08
C SER A 371 -19.90 -4.31 8.44
N ARG A 372 -20.50 -3.33 9.13
CA ARG A 372 -19.77 -2.29 9.84
C ARG A 372 -19.16 -2.91 11.10
N LEU A 373 -18.01 -2.44 11.52
CA LEU A 373 -17.31 -2.96 12.69
C LEU A 373 -17.21 -1.88 13.75
N ALA A 374 -17.75 -2.15 14.94
CA ALA A 374 -17.51 -1.33 16.12
C ALA A 374 -16.32 -1.89 16.87
N THR A 375 -15.22 -1.16 16.90
CA THR A 375 -13.95 -1.53 17.55
C THR A 375 -13.82 -0.87 18.90
N THR A 376 -12.98 -1.43 19.76
CA THR A 376 -12.57 -0.82 21.04
C THR A 376 -11.09 -0.47 21.00
N VAL A 377 -10.70 0.49 21.81
CA VAL A 377 -9.31 0.92 22.00
C VAL A 377 -8.94 0.68 23.46
N THR A 378 -7.90 -0.13 23.69
CA THR A 378 -7.51 -0.50 25.07
C THR A 378 -6.34 0.27 25.62
N THR A 379 -5.58 0.96 24.80
CA THR A 379 -4.45 1.76 25.27
C THR A 379 -4.66 3.23 24.92
N ALA A 380 -4.94 4.03 25.93
CA ALA A 380 -4.95 5.48 25.80
C ALA A 380 -3.51 6.05 25.83
N PRO A 381 -3.21 7.14 25.12
CA PRO A 381 -4.02 7.60 24.02
C PRO A 381 -3.51 7.03 22.69
N LEU A 382 -4.28 6.23 22.03
CA LEU A 382 -4.22 6.32 20.59
C LEU A 382 -4.57 7.78 20.35
N ASP A 383 -3.63 8.52 19.78
CA ASP A 383 -3.84 9.93 19.48
C ASP A 383 -5.21 10.16 18.83
N ALA A 384 -5.67 11.39 18.85
CA ALA A 384 -7.03 11.79 18.43
C ALA A 384 -7.44 11.32 17.02
N THR A 385 -6.50 10.82 16.21
CA THR A 385 -6.73 10.33 14.87
C THR A 385 -7.17 8.88 14.81
N GLY A 386 -7.07 8.10 15.88
CA GLY A 386 -7.46 6.69 15.92
C GLY A 386 -6.69 5.79 14.93
N ALA A 387 -6.65 4.52 15.19
CA ALA A 387 -5.99 3.56 14.31
C ALA A 387 -6.76 3.33 13.00
N ASP A 388 -8.04 3.58 13.00
CA ASP A 388 -8.98 3.43 11.90
C ASP A 388 -9.15 4.71 11.05
N ALA A 389 -8.35 5.74 11.33
CA ALA A 389 -8.32 7.00 10.58
C ALA A 389 -6.98 7.25 9.89
N LYS A 390 -6.30 6.20 9.40
CA LYS A 390 -5.04 6.31 8.66
C LYS A 390 -5.22 5.95 7.19
N HIS A 391 -4.28 6.45 6.38
CA HIS A 391 -4.11 6.04 5.00
C HIS A 391 -2.63 5.82 4.65
N GLY A 392 -2.33 5.43 3.40
CA GLY A 392 -0.96 5.28 2.93
C GLY A 392 -0.17 4.17 3.65
N THR A 393 -0.88 3.21 4.23
CA THR A 393 -0.30 2.00 4.82
C THR A 393 -1.13 0.78 4.45
N TYR A 394 -0.45 -0.33 4.25
CA TYR A 394 -1.08 -1.61 3.93
C TYR A 394 -1.09 -2.50 5.16
N GLY A 395 -2.26 -3.06 5.47
CA GLY A 395 -2.41 -4.00 6.57
C GLY A 395 -1.77 -5.35 6.24
N VAL A 396 -1.09 -5.94 7.21
CA VAL A 396 -0.57 -7.30 7.10
C VAL A 396 -1.08 -8.16 8.24
N THR A 397 -1.33 -9.43 7.94
CA THR A 397 -1.69 -10.41 8.98
C THR A 397 -0.42 -11.04 9.54
N ILE A 398 -0.25 -10.92 10.84
CA ILE A 398 0.84 -11.56 11.60
C ILE A 398 0.28 -12.62 12.55
N VAL A 399 1.14 -13.52 13.00
CA VAL A 399 0.84 -14.49 14.05
C VAL A 399 1.84 -14.29 15.16
N GLU A 400 1.37 -13.95 16.33
CA GLU A 400 2.16 -13.83 17.56
C GLU A 400 1.46 -14.56 18.68
N ASP A 401 2.19 -15.38 19.42
CA ASP A 401 1.66 -16.20 20.53
C ASP A 401 0.46 -17.04 20.13
N GLY A 402 0.46 -17.56 18.88
CA GLY A 402 -0.65 -18.31 18.32
C GLY A 402 -1.87 -17.49 17.90
N VAL A 403 -1.86 -16.18 18.14
CA VAL A 403 -2.97 -15.26 17.82
C VAL A 403 -2.72 -14.57 16.49
N ARG A 404 -3.75 -14.55 15.62
CA ARG A 404 -3.70 -13.79 14.36
C ARG A 404 -4.10 -12.35 14.63
N LYS A 405 -3.24 -11.43 14.23
CA LYS A 405 -3.40 -9.98 14.42
C LYS A 405 -3.25 -9.28 13.05
N ILE A 406 -3.80 -8.09 12.93
CA ILE A 406 -3.56 -7.21 11.77
C ILE A 406 -2.66 -6.10 12.23
N MET A 407 -1.49 -5.97 11.61
CA MET A 407 -0.56 -4.88 11.84
C MET A 407 -0.71 -3.82 10.74
N ALA A 408 -0.81 -2.56 11.15
CA ALA A 408 -0.85 -1.38 10.29
C ALA A 408 0.34 -0.46 10.62
N PRO A 409 1.49 -0.68 10.01
CA PRO A 409 2.71 0.06 10.30
C PRO A 409 2.75 1.41 9.60
N GLY A 410 3.15 2.48 10.28
CA GLY A 410 3.26 3.80 9.68
C GLY A 410 1.95 4.33 9.12
N GLY A 411 1.99 4.86 7.90
CA GLY A 411 0.89 5.55 7.25
C GLY A 411 0.86 7.03 7.57
N ALA A 412 -0.22 7.72 7.20
CA ALA A 412 -0.44 9.13 7.49
C ALA A 412 -1.74 9.33 8.27
N ALA A 413 -1.74 10.31 9.17
CA ALA A 413 -2.88 10.64 10.04
C ALA A 413 -3.79 11.69 9.43
N THR A 414 -3.27 12.50 8.52
CA THR A 414 -4.01 13.54 7.81
C THR A 414 -3.92 13.28 6.31
N ALA A 415 -4.66 14.05 5.52
CA ALA A 415 -4.58 13.92 4.07
C ALA A 415 -3.17 14.21 3.53
N TRP A 416 -2.83 13.55 2.45
CA TRP A 416 -1.61 13.72 1.67
C TRP A 416 -0.34 13.24 2.38
N PHE A 417 0.43 14.13 2.98
CA PHE A 417 1.78 13.87 3.45
C PHE A 417 1.96 14.29 4.92
N ASP A 418 1.51 13.43 5.81
CA ASP A 418 1.77 13.54 7.24
C ASP A 418 2.14 12.15 7.78
N PRO A 419 3.30 11.61 7.34
CA PRO A 419 3.68 10.26 7.70
C PRO A 419 3.94 10.14 9.19
N MET A 420 3.65 8.97 9.73
CA MET A 420 3.86 8.65 11.13
C MET A 420 4.77 7.43 11.31
N SER A 421 5.49 7.40 12.44
CA SER A 421 6.25 6.21 12.87
C SER A 421 5.41 5.21 13.66
N LYS A 422 4.18 5.56 13.99
CA LYS A 422 3.30 4.78 14.86
C LYS A 422 2.81 3.51 14.17
N VAL A 423 2.84 2.41 14.90
CA VAL A 423 2.30 1.12 14.45
C VAL A 423 1.07 0.79 15.27
N HIS A 424 0.00 0.41 14.62
CA HIS A 424 -1.22 -0.05 15.26
C HIS A 424 -1.46 -1.52 14.95
N ILE A 425 -1.94 -2.25 15.93
CA ILE A 425 -2.22 -3.67 15.82
C ILE A 425 -3.68 -3.90 16.19
N PHE A 426 -4.43 -4.50 15.27
CA PHE A 426 -5.81 -4.89 15.51
C PHE A 426 -5.87 -6.36 15.93
N LEU A 427 -6.54 -6.61 17.03
CA LEU A 427 -6.86 -7.93 17.56
C LEU A 427 -8.30 -8.27 17.15
N PRO A 428 -8.51 -9.13 16.13
CA PRO A 428 -9.85 -9.47 15.68
C PRO A 428 -10.64 -10.24 16.75
N PRO A 429 -11.97 -10.13 16.79
CA PRO A 429 -12.79 -10.90 17.72
C PRO A 429 -12.66 -12.40 17.44
N GLY A 430 -12.34 -13.21 18.46
CA GLY A 430 -12.16 -14.65 18.37
C GLY A 430 -10.93 -15.10 17.57
N GLY A 431 -9.89 -14.27 17.56
CA GLY A 431 -8.59 -14.56 16.95
C GLY A 431 -7.75 -15.54 17.76
#